data_f0fd40349f527637bbd11a7a36654fac
#
_entry.id   f0fd40349f527637bbd11a7a36654fac
#
_cell.length_a   1.000
_cell.length_b   1.000
_cell.length_c   1.000
_cell.angle_alpha   90.00
_cell.angle_beta   90.00
_cell.angle_gamma   90.00
#
_symmetry.space_group_name_H-M   'P 1'
#
loop_
_entity.id
_entity.type
_entity.pdbx_description
1 polymer ?
#
loop_
_entity_poly.entity_id
_entity_poly.type
_entity_poly.pdbx_seq_one_letter_code
_entity_poly.pdbx_strand_id
1 'polypeptide(L)'
;INPGTGRVHTSYGQAIAVTGRLSSSDPNLQNIPIRTPEGRRIREAFIAPEGSRIVSADYSQIELRIMAHISGDDGLLAAFNAGEDVHRATASEVFGVPVGEVTADQRRTAKVINFGLIYGMSAFGLASNLNIERDAARLY
;
A
#
# COMPACT_ATOMS: atom_id res chain seq x y z
N ILE A 1 15.56 -22.65 -8.54
CA ILE A 1 14.85 -23.81 -7.93
C ILE A 1 15.89 -24.69 -7.27
N ASN A 2 15.68 -25.02 -6.02
CA ASN A 2 16.57 -25.91 -5.27
C ASN A 2 16.39 -27.35 -5.79
N PRO A 3 17.46 -28.03 -6.25
CA PRO A 3 17.36 -29.37 -6.85
C PRO A 3 16.92 -30.44 -5.84
N GLY A 4 17.21 -30.27 -4.55
CA GLY A 4 16.84 -31.21 -3.49
C GLY A 4 15.37 -31.12 -3.06
N THR A 5 14.76 -29.95 -3.16
CA THR A 5 13.37 -29.72 -2.72
C THR A 5 12.40 -29.47 -3.86
N GLY A 6 12.89 -29.18 -5.07
CA GLY A 6 12.08 -28.75 -6.20
C GLY A 6 11.40 -27.38 -5.99
N ARG A 7 11.81 -26.61 -4.99
CA ARG A 7 11.17 -25.37 -4.56
C ARG A 7 12.08 -24.16 -4.72
N VAL A 8 11.48 -22.99 -4.73
CA VAL A 8 12.19 -21.72 -4.61
C VAL A 8 12.28 -21.37 -3.13
N HIS A 9 13.47 -21.08 -2.66
CA HIS A 9 13.74 -20.65 -1.28
C HIS A 9 14.35 -19.26 -1.32
N THR A 10 13.79 -18.35 -0.55
CA THR A 10 14.31 -16.99 -0.35
C THR A 10 14.96 -16.88 1.01
N SER A 11 15.78 -15.87 1.20
CA SER A 11 16.29 -15.45 2.50
C SER A 11 15.50 -14.26 2.99
N TYR A 12 14.94 -14.32 4.22
CA TYR A 12 14.20 -13.23 4.83
C TYR A 12 15.08 -12.46 5.82
N GLY A 13 15.07 -11.12 5.73
CA GLY A 13 15.70 -10.22 6.66
C GLY A 13 14.67 -9.44 7.46
N GLN A 14 14.81 -9.42 8.80
CA GLN A 14 13.88 -8.74 9.71
C GLN A 14 14.33 -7.32 10.08
N ALA A 15 15.63 -7.04 10.05
CA ALA A 15 16.23 -5.78 10.52
C ALA A 15 16.92 -5.01 9.39
N ILE A 16 16.38 -5.06 8.18
CA ILE A 16 16.96 -4.43 6.98
C ILE A 16 16.16 -3.20 6.55
N ALA A 17 14.83 -3.32 6.47
CA ALA A 17 13.96 -2.22 6.09
C ALA A 17 13.72 -1.28 7.28
N VAL A 18 13.96 0.02 7.09
CA VAL A 18 13.72 1.05 8.12
C VAL A 18 12.25 1.15 8.55
N THR A 19 11.34 0.65 7.73
CA THR A 19 9.90 0.59 8.01
C THR A 19 9.49 -0.57 8.93
N GLY A 20 10.43 -1.44 9.34
CA GLY A 20 10.13 -2.66 10.11
C GLY A 20 9.53 -3.80 9.28
N ARG A 21 9.38 -3.63 7.95
CA ARG A 21 8.92 -4.70 7.05
C ARG A 21 10.02 -5.73 6.83
N LEU A 22 9.62 -6.96 6.49
CA LEU A 22 10.55 -7.98 6.04
C LEU A 22 11.15 -7.59 4.69
N SER A 23 12.39 -7.97 4.46
CA SER A 23 12.99 -8.02 3.12
C SER A 23 13.12 -9.46 2.65
N SER A 24 13.14 -9.65 1.35
CA SER A 24 13.31 -10.96 0.71
C SER A 24 14.42 -10.86 -0.34
N SER A 25 15.41 -11.77 -0.30
CA SER A 25 16.56 -11.77 -1.21
C SER A 25 16.89 -13.19 -1.64
N ASP A 26 17.53 -13.29 -2.78
CA ASP A 26 18.10 -14.51 -3.36
C ASP A 26 17.14 -15.71 -3.49
N PRO A 27 16.00 -15.55 -4.18
CA PRO A 27 15.48 -14.42 -4.94
C PRO A 27 14.54 -13.52 -4.12
N ASN A 28 14.32 -12.27 -4.58
CA ASN A 28 13.30 -11.40 -4.00
C ASN A 28 11.89 -11.85 -4.43
N LEU A 29 11.18 -12.55 -3.56
CA LEU A 29 9.81 -13.02 -3.80
C LEU A 29 8.73 -11.98 -3.50
N GLN A 30 9.08 -10.84 -2.88
CA GLN A 30 8.14 -9.74 -2.62
C GLN A 30 7.86 -8.91 -3.88
N ASN A 31 8.72 -9.00 -4.90
CA ASN A 31 8.62 -8.23 -6.14
C ASN A 31 8.11 -9.05 -7.33
N ILE A 32 7.43 -10.17 -7.09
CA ILE A 32 6.80 -10.93 -8.16
C ILE A 32 5.75 -10.05 -8.84
N PRO A 33 5.84 -9.80 -10.17
CA PRO A 33 4.93 -8.91 -10.86
C PRO A 33 3.48 -9.39 -10.77
N ILE A 34 2.53 -8.44 -10.70
CA ILE A 34 1.09 -8.74 -10.68
C ILE A 34 0.29 -7.85 -11.65
N ARG A 35 0.87 -6.74 -12.10
CA ARG A 35 0.14 -5.74 -12.90
C ARG A 35 -0.04 -6.17 -14.36
N THR A 36 0.90 -6.91 -14.91
CA THR A 36 0.86 -7.39 -16.30
C THR A 36 0.31 -8.81 -16.40
N PRO A 37 -0.23 -9.22 -17.55
CA PRO A 37 -0.64 -10.61 -17.79
C PRO A 37 0.50 -11.61 -17.59
N GLU A 38 1.70 -11.28 -18.06
CA GLU A 38 2.91 -12.12 -17.92
C GLU A 38 3.29 -12.29 -16.44
N GLY A 39 3.22 -11.18 -15.66
CA GLY A 39 3.49 -11.22 -14.22
C GLY A 39 2.51 -12.11 -13.47
N ARG A 40 1.22 -12.06 -13.83
CA ARG A 40 0.22 -12.97 -13.26
C ARG A 40 0.50 -14.42 -13.57
N ARG A 41 0.92 -14.75 -14.80
CA ARG A 41 1.33 -16.12 -15.17
C ARG A 41 2.53 -16.62 -14.36
N ILE A 42 3.49 -15.75 -14.03
CA ILE A 42 4.60 -16.10 -13.13
C ILE A 42 4.08 -16.52 -11.76
N ARG A 43 3.07 -15.82 -11.23
CA ARG A 43 2.46 -16.15 -9.92
C ARG A 43 1.76 -17.50 -9.95
N GLU A 44 1.14 -17.89 -11.06
CA GLU A 44 0.48 -19.19 -11.25
C GLU A 44 1.47 -20.37 -11.17
N ALA A 45 2.76 -20.14 -11.39
CA ALA A 45 3.80 -21.15 -11.23
C ALA A 45 4.11 -21.52 -9.77
N PHE A 46 3.65 -20.70 -8.82
CA PHE A 46 3.78 -20.98 -7.38
C PHE A 46 2.56 -21.79 -6.92
N ILE A 47 2.77 -23.08 -6.75
CA ILE A 47 1.71 -24.04 -6.41
C ILE A 47 1.92 -24.63 -5.03
N ALA A 48 0.86 -25.09 -4.40
CA ALA A 48 0.92 -25.91 -3.20
C ALA A 48 1.20 -27.37 -3.53
N PRO A 49 1.79 -28.15 -2.63
CA PRO A 49 1.86 -29.59 -2.76
C PRO A 49 0.47 -30.23 -2.87
N GLU A 50 0.41 -31.44 -3.41
CA GLU A 50 -0.84 -32.20 -3.47
C GLU A 50 -1.50 -32.31 -2.07
N GLY A 51 -2.81 -32.15 -2.02
CA GLY A 51 -3.57 -32.13 -0.77
C GLY A 51 -3.46 -30.84 0.05
N SER A 52 -2.66 -29.87 -0.39
CA SER A 52 -2.48 -28.58 0.28
C SER A 52 -3.04 -27.42 -0.55
N ARG A 53 -3.20 -26.26 0.09
CA ARG A 53 -3.63 -25.01 -0.56
C ARG A 53 -2.76 -23.86 -0.13
N ILE A 54 -2.54 -22.90 -1.02
CA ILE A 54 -1.97 -21.60 -0.67
C ILE A 54 -3.10 -20.76 -0.09
N VAL A 55 -2.90 -20.26 1.14
CA VAL A 55 -3.79 -19.29 1.76
C VAL A 55 -3.07 -17.95 1.80
N SER A 56 -3.70 -16.91 1.25
CA SER A 56 -3.22 -15.54 1.31
C SER A 56 -4.20 -14.72 2.15
N ALA A 57 -3.69 -14.06 3.19
CA ALA A 57 -4.47 -13.17 4.02
C ALA A 57 -3.71 -11.86 4.18
N ASP A 58 -4.39 -10.75 3.99
CA ASP A 58 -3.83 -9.42 4.10
C ASP A 58 -4.74 -8.53 4.96
N TYR A 59 -4.14 -7.75 5.85
CA TYR A 59 -4.86 -6.76 6.62
C TYR A 59 -5.24 -5.58 5.74
N SER A 60 -6.53 -5.31 5.62
CA SER A 60 -7.01 -4.16 4.84
C SER A 60 -6.56 -2.86 5.48
N GLN A 61 -5.63 -2.16 4.81
CA GLN A 61 -5.17 -0.81 5.16
C GLN A 61 -4.66 -0.68 6.60
N ILE A 62 -4.00 -1.70 7.13
CA ILE A 62 -3.61 -1.77 8.56
C ILE A 62 -2.76 -0.57 8.99
N GLU A 63 -1.86 -0.09 8.15
CA GLU A 63 -0.99 1.04 8.47
C GLU A 63 -1.81 2.33 8.67
N LEU A 64 -2.79 2.59 7.82
CA LEU A 64 -3.70 3.74 7.98
C LEU A 64 -4.61 3.59 9.20
N ARG A 65 -5.06 2.37 9.53
CA ARG A 65 -5.84 2.11 10.75
C ARG A 65 -5.04 2.37 12.01
N ILE A 66 -3.78 1.96 12.02
CA ILE A 66 -2.85 2.23 13.13
C ILE A 66 -2.61 3.74 13.25
N MET A 67 -2.39 4.43 12.12
CA MET A 67 -2.21 5.89 12.12
C MET A 67 -3.45 6.62 12.62
N ALA A 68 -4.65 6.26 12.18
CA ALA A 68 -5.89 6.82 12.68
C ALA A 68 -6.02 6.66 14.19
N HIS A 69 -5.66 5.49 14.72
CA HIS A 69 -5.69 5.22 16.15
C HIS A 69 -4.68 6.05 16.95
N ILE A 70 -3.44 6.15 16.44
CA ILE A 70 -2.35 6.87 17.14
C ILE A 70 -2.54 8.38 17.04
N SER A 71 -2.94 8.90 15.88
CA SER A 71 -3.14 10.35 15.68
C SER A 71 -4.42 10.87 16.33
N GLY A 72 -5.43 10.01 16.50
CA GLY A 72 -6.75 10.42 16.93
C GLY A 72 -7.48 11.28 15.89
N ASP A 73 -7.08 11.22 14.62
CA ASP A 73 -7.68 11.99 13.54
C ASP A 73 -9.15 11.62 13.34
N ASP A 74 -10.03 12.58 13.58
CA ASP A 74 -11.49 12.37 13.54
C ASP A 74 -11.99 11.95 12.16
N GLY A 75 -11.41 12.48 11.09
CA GLY A 75 -11.79 12.15 9.72
C GLY A 75 -11.43 10.70 9.35
N LEU A 76 -10.21 10.27 9.66
CA LEU A 76 -9.78 8.89 9.46
C LEU A 76 -10.58 7.92 10.33
N LEU A 77 -10.79 8.24 11.60
CA LEU A 77 -11.57 7.42 12.52
C LEU A 77 -13.02 7.26 12.05
N ALA A 78 -13.67 8.37 11.65
CA ALA A 78 -15.04 8.36 11.12
C ALA A 78 -15.14 7.50 9.85
N ALA A 79 -14.22 7.67 8.89
CA ALA A 79 -14.20 6.89 7.65
C ALA A 79 -14.04 5.39 7.92
N PHE A 80 -13.12 4.99 8.81
CA PHE A 80 -12.93 3.57 9.15
C PHE A 80 -14.12 2.99 9.90
N ASN A 81 -14.73 3.73 10.81
CA ASN A 81 -15.91 3.28 11.57
C ASN A 81 -17.15 3.14 10.67
N ALA A 82 -17.28 4.01 9.68
CA ALA A 82 -18.34 3.93 8.67
C ALA A 82 -18.09 2.83 7.61
N GLY A 83 -16.92 2.19 7.61
CA GLY A 83 -16.53 1.22 6.59
C GLY A 83 -16.27 1.85 5.22
N GLU A 84 -15.98 3.15 5.18
CA GLU A 84 -15.73 3.90 3.97
C GLU A 84 -14.33 3.64 3.40
N ASP A 85 -14.18 3.93 2.13
CA ASP A 85 -12.87 3.93 1.46
C ASP A 85 -12.09 5.18 1.86
N VAL A 86 -11.15 5.02 2.78
CA VAL A 86 -10.32 6.13 3.31
C VAL A 86 -9.62 6.92 2.20
N HIS A 87 -9.18 6.28 1.11
CA HIS A 87 -8.58 7.00 0.00
C HIS A 87 -9.61 7.85 -0.77
N ARG A 88 -10.88 7.42 -0.79
CA ARG A 88 -11.96 8.26 -1.32
C ARG A 88 -12.28 9.42 -0.40
N ALA A 89 -12.34 9.19 0.91
CA ALA A 89 -12.56 10.23 1.90
C ALA A 89 -11.46 11.31 1.79
N THR A 90 -10.19 10.91 1.81
CA THR A 90 -9.06 11.83 1.60
C THR A 90 -9.14 12.55 0.26
N ALA A 91 -9.51 11.86 -0.82
CA ALA A 91 -9.66 12.50 -2.12
C ALA A 91 -10.78 13.55 -2.13
N SER A 92 -11.89 13.26 -1.46
CA SER A 92 -13.00 14.20 -1.29
C SER A 92 -12.54 15.51 -0.63
N GLU A 93 -11.77 15.40 0.45
CA GLU A 93 -11.22 16.56 1.16
C GLU A 93 -10.18 17.31 0.32
N VAL A 94 -9.21 16.61 -0.24
CA VAL A 94 -8.10 17.20 -1.02
C VAL A 94 -8.59 17.91 -2.28
N PHE A 95 -9.56 17.33 -2.99
CA PHE A 95 -10.07 17.86 -4.25
C PHE A 95 -11.36 18.67 -4.10
N GLY A 96 -11.95 18.75 -2.91
CA GLY A 96 -13.17 19.49 -2.64
C GLY A 96 -14.39 18.95 -3.40
N VAL A 97 -14.45 17.64 -3.64
CA VAL A 97 -15.55 16.97 -4.34
C VAL A 97 -16.30 16.01 -3.43
N PRO A 98 -17.61 15.80 -3.62
CA PRO A 98 -18.35 14.79 -2.85
C PRO A 98 -17.72 13.40 -2.99
N VAL A 99 -17.73 12.58 -1.93
CA VAL A 99 -17.13 11.22 -1.92
C VAL A 99 -17.63 10.35 -3.07
N GLY A 100 -18.91 10.47 -3.42
CA GLY A 100 -19.52 9.73 -4.53
C GLY A 100 -19.02 10.14 -5.91
N GLU A 101 -18.50 11.35 -6.07
CA GLU A 101 -18.01 11.93 -7.33
C GLU A 101 -16.49 11.77 -7.50
N VAL A 102 -15.80 11.24 -6.49
CA VAL A 102 -14.35 11.00 -6.55
C VAL A 102 -14.02 10.04 -7.70
N THR A 103 -13.19 10.50 -8.62
CA THR A 103 -12.72 9.71 -9.76
C THR A 103 -11.67 8.67 -9.33
N ALA A 104 -11.42 7.68 -10.19
CA ALA A 104 -10.38 6.67 -9.95
C ALA A 104 -8.97 7.30 -9.85
N ASP A 105 -8.72 8.37 -10.60
CA ASP A 105 -7.42 9.07 -10.58
C ASP A 105 -7.24 9.90 -9.31
N GLN A 106 -8.27 10.62 -8.88
CA GLN A 106 -8.26 11.34 -7.60
C GLN A 106 -8.04 10.39 -6.42
N ARG A 107 -8.75 9.25 -6.41
CA ARG A 107 -8.54 8.20 -5.41
C ARG A 107 -7.11 7.65 -5.43
N ARG A 108 -6.53 7.46 -6.62
CA ARG A 108 -5.14 6.99 -6.76
C ARG A 108 -4.15 8.01 -6.20
N THR A 109 -4.36 9.28 -6.48
CA THR A 109 -3.56 10.39 -5.95
C THR A 109 -3.65 10.44 -4.42
N ALA A 110 -4.86 10.39 -3.86
CA ALA A 110 -5.06 10.35 -2.41
C ALA A 110 -4.38 9.14 -1.75
N LYS A 111 -4.37 7.98 -2.42
CA LYS A 111 -3.62 6.81 -1.95
C LYS A 111 -2.12 7.10 -1.85
N VAL A 112 -1.54 7.78 -2.83
CA VAL A 112 -0.12 8.17 -2.82
C VAL A 112 0.15 9.17 -1.69
N ILE A 113 -0.75 10.13 -1.46
CA ILE A 113 -0.66 11.10 -0.37
C ILE A 113 -0.67 10.39 0.98
N ASN A 114 -1.68 9.57 1.25
CA ASN A 114 -1.86 8.87 2.51
C ASN A 114 -0.63 8.03 2.88
N PHE A 115 -0.13 7.24 1.95
CA PHE A 115 1.09 6.46 2.18
C PHE A 115 2.33 7.33 2.24
N GLY A 116 2.40 8.36 1.41
CA GLY A 116 3.51 9.29 1.43
C GLY A 116 3.66 10.00 2.79
N LEU A 117 2.57 10.47 3.37
CA LEU A 117 2.56 11.11 4.68
C LEU A 117 2.98 10.13 5.78
N ILE A 118 2.48 8.90 5.77
CA ILE A 118 2.88 7.85 6.73
C ILE A 118 4.38 7.61 6.69
N TYR A 119 4.99 7.61 5.50
CA TYR A 119 6.42 7.37 5.32
C TYR A 119 7.27 8.65 5.31
N GLY A 120 6.72 9.78 5.77
CA GLY A 120 7.46 11.03 5.91
C GLY A 120 7.69 11.78 4.60
N MET A 121 6.73 11.76 3.67
CA MET A 121 6.79 12.53 2.44
C MET A 121 6.98 14.03 2.77
N SER A 122 7.99 14.64 2.15
CA SER A 122 8.21 16.07 2.31
C SER A 122 7.14 16.91 1.59
N ALA A 123 6.99 18.18 1.99
CA ALA A 123 6.12 19.14 1.29
C ALA A 123 6.47 19.27 -0.21
N PHE A 124 7.74 19.09 -0.58
CA PHE A 124 8.15 19.05 -1.99
C PHE A 124 7.58 17.81 -2.72
N GLY A 125 7.67 16.64 -2.09
CA GLY A 125 7.10 15.41 -2.64
C GLY A 125 5.58 15.51 -2.79
N LEU A 126 4.90 16.08 -1.79
CA LEU A 126 3.45 16.29 -1.83
C LEU A 126 3.06 17.30 -2.93
N ALA A 127 3.74 18.43 -3.02
CA ALA A 127 3.52 19.44 -4.06
C ALA A 127 3.65 18.85 -5.47
N SER A 128 4.69 18.03 -5.69
CA SER A 128 4.92 17.37 -6.97
C SER A 128 3.82 16.36 -7.34
N ASN A 129 3.32 15.60 -6.36
CA ASN A 129 2.25 14.61 -6.58
C ASN A 129 0.88 15.25 -6.83
N LEU A 130 0.61 16.38 -6.17
CA LEU A 130 -0.65 17.11 -6.31
C LEU A 130 -0.62 18.17 -7.41
N ASN A 131 0.56 18.47 -7.98
CA ASN A 131 0.77 19.59 -8.91
C ASN A 131 0.29 20.93 -8.33
N ILE A 132 0.63 21.19 -7.06
CA ILE A 132 0.33 22.41 -6.33
C ILE A 132 1.63 23.12 -5.93
N GLU A 133 1.50 24.38 -5.53
CA GLU A 133 2.62 25.15 -4.98
C GLU A 133 3.14 24.55 -3.66
N ARG A 134 4.46 24.62 -3.44
CA ARG A 134 5.11 24.03 -2.28
C ARG A 134 4.60 24.59 -0.94
N ASP A 135 4.26 25.89 -0.93
CA ASP A 135 3.76 26.53 0.28
C ASP A 135 2.33 26.08 0.61
N ALA A 136 1.50 25.79 -0.40
CA ALA A 136 0.21 25.15 -0.19
C ALA A 136 0.38 23.73 0.38
N ALA A 137 1.35 22.95 -0.12
CA ALA A 137 1.64 21.60 0.38
C ALA A 137 2.18 21.55 1.81
N ARG A 138 2.66 22.68 2.36
CA ARG A 138 3.09 22.77 3.78
C ARG A 138 1.92 22.90 4.77
N LEU A 139 0.76 23.27 4.28
CA LEU A 139 -0.45 23.42 5.09
C LEU A 139 -1.18 22.09 5.33
N TYR A 140 -0.81 21.05 4.58
CA TYR A 140 -1.23 19.67 4.77
C TYR A 140 -0.35 18.94 5.78
#